data_2d6c31ce707e766ff0bd3bdc66c3abb7
#
_entry.id   2d6c31ce707e766ff0bd3bdc66c3abb7
#
_cell.length_a   1.000
_cell.length_b   1.000
_cell.length_c   1.000
_cell.angle_alpha   90.00
_cell.angle_beta   90.00
_cell.angle_gamma   90.00
#
_symmetry.space_group_name_H-M   'P 1'
#
loop_
_entity.id
_entity.type
_entity.pdbx_description
1 polymer ?
#
loop_
_entity_poly.entity_id
_entity_poly.type
_entity_poly.pdbx_seq_one_letter_code
_entity_poly.pdbx_strand_id
1 'polypeptide(L)' 'MASERINHAFVGETSVVSTSGDWSLEAGLVSWFGRMPRLDIRHWSSDHMEMSKGLRLSKEDAIRLRDTLVAMDIEGIDF' A
#
# COMPACT_ATOMS: atom_id res chain seq x y z
N MET A 1 24.39 -7.15 -7.10
CA MET A 1 24.52 -5.71 -7.25
C MET A 1 23.31 -5.02 -6.67
N ALA A 2 23.56 -3.88 -6.12
CA ALA A 2 22.45 -3.12 -5.57
C ALA A 2 21.38 -2.81 -6.61
N SER A 3 21.78 -2.75 -7.85
CA SER A 3 20.86 -2.43 -8.93
C SER A 3 19.74 -3.45 -9.10
N GLU A 4 19.90 -4.65 -8.57
CA GLU A 4 18.83 -5.63 -8.67
C GLU A 4 17.70 -5.39 -7.69
N ARG A 5 17.88 -4.48 -6.76
CA ARG A 5 16.83 -4.22 -5.82
C ARG A 5 15.63 -3.61 -6.50
N ILE A 6 14.47 -3.89 -5.93
CA ILE A 6 13.26 -3.28 -6.41
C ILE A 6 13.39 -1.78 -6.24
N ASN A 7 13.16 -1.05 -7.31
CA ASN A 7 13.29 0.40 -7.33
C ASN A 7 11.92 1.02 -7.08
N HIS A 8 11.74 1.56 -5.90
CA HIS A 8 10.49 2.22 -5.53
C HIS A 8 10.79 3.53 -4.83
N ALA A 9 9.86 4.45 -4.91
CA ALA A 9 9.97 5.74 -4.24
C ALA A 9 8.59 6.13 -3.71
N PHE A 10 8.56 6.50 -2.44
CA PHE A 10 7.33 6.97 -1.84
C PHE A 10 7.04 8.40 -2.27
N VAL A 11 5.77 8.69 -2.52
CA VAL A 11 5.31 10.03 -2.84
C VAL A 11 4.51 10.51 -1.66
N GLY A 12 5.14 11.34 -0.84
CA GLY A 12 4.55 11.78 0.41
C GLY A 12 4.64 10.70 1.48
N GLU A 13 3.89 10.86 2.53
CA GLU A 13 3.88 9.93 3.64
C GLU A 13 2.83 8.87 3.42
N THR A 14 3.09 7.67 3.92
CA THR A 14 2.12 6.59 3.91
C THR A 14 1.24 6.68 5.14
N SER A 15 0.07 6.06 5.05
CA SER A 15 -0.83 5.95 6.20
C SER A 15 -0.71 4.54 6.75
N VAL A 16 -0.36 4.44 8.02
CA VAL A 16 -0.24 3.15 8.69
C VAL A 16 -1.62 2.69 9.11
N VAL A 17 -2.01 1.52 8.63
CA VAL A 17 -3.29 0.92 9.00
C VAL A 17 -3.14 0.13 10.29
N SER A 18 -2.07 -0.67 10.40
CA SER A 18 -1.81 -1.46 11.59
C SER A 18 -0.35 -1.85 11.61
N THR A 19 0.12 -2.25 12.79
CA THR A 19 1.49 -2.74 12.94
C THR A 19 1.46 -4.09 13.62
N SER A 20 2.46 -4.91 13.32
CA SER A 20 2.61 -6.22 13.93
C SER A 20 4.10 -6.53 13.96
N GLY A 21 4.71 -6.46 15.15
CA GLY A 21 6.15 -6.62 15.29
C GLY A 21 6.87 -5.54 14.49
N ASP A 22 7.75 -5.97 13.59
CA ASP A 22 8.53 -5.05 12.78
C ASP A 22 7.86 -4.72 11.45
N TRP A 23 6.61 -5.12 11.27
CA TRP A 23 5.89 -4.93 10.02
C TRP A 23 4.71 -3.99 10.21
N SER A 24 4.42 -3.22 9.17
CA SER A 24 3.28 -2.29 9.16
C SER A 24 2.47 -2.49 7.89
N LEU A 25 1.16 -2.57 8.04
CA LEU A 25 0.27 -2.51 6.88
C LEU A 25 0.06 -1.04 6.55
N GLU A 26 0.46 -0.64 5.36
CA GLU A 26 0.46 0.78 4.99
C GLU A 26 -0.20 1.00 3.66
N ALA A 27 -0.85 2.14 3.53
CA ALA A 27 -1.44 2.59 2.29
C ALA A 27 -0.81 3.93 1.92
N GLY A 28 -0.37 4.07 0.68
CA GLY A 28 0.25 5.32 0.24
C GLY A 28 0.57 5.28 -1.23
N LEU A 29 1.11 6.37 -1.73
CA LEU A 29 1.48 6.46 -3.13
C LEU A 29 2.91 6.01 -3.30
N VAL A 30 3.12 5.11 -4.24
CA VAL A 30 4.45 4.58 -4.52
C VAL A 30 4.68 4.62 -6.03
N SER A 31 5.83 5.15 -6.39
CA SER A 31 6.29 5.15 -7.77
C SER A 31 7.24 3.96 -7.94
N TRP A 32 6.88 3.05 -8.82
CA TRP A 32 7.67 1.85 -9.08
C TRP A 32 8.47 2.05 -10.36
N PHE A 33 9.79 1.90 -10.25
CA PHE A 33 10.69 2.00 -11.41
C PHE A 33 10.52 3.34 -12.15
N GLY A 34 10.30 4.42 -11.40
CA GLY A 34 10.16 5.74 -12.00
C GLY A 34 8.87 5.99 -12.75
N ARG A 35 7.91 5.07 -12.61
CA ARG A 35 6.64 5.20 -13.31
C ARG A 35 5.65 6.04 -12.51
N MET A 36 4.52 6.34 -13.13
CA MET A 36 3.44 7.07 -12.50
C MET A 36 3.08 6.42 -11.16
N PRO A 37 2.94 7.20 -10.09
CA PRO A 37 2.59 6.62 -8.79
C PRO A 37 1.25 5.92 -8.82
N ARG A 38 1.14 4.88 -8.00
CA ARG A 38 -0.11 4.17 -7.79
C ARG A 38 -0.37 4.09 -6.31
N LEU A 39 -1.63 3.93 -5.95
CA LEU A 39 -1.96 3.67 -4.55
C LEU A 39 -1.52 2.26 -4.22
N ASP A 40 -0.70 2.13 -3.20
CA ASP A 40 -0.09 0.87 -2.82
C ASP A 40 -0.54 0.51 -1.41
N ILE A 41 -0.97 -0.74 -1.24
CA ILE A 41 -1.41 -1.25 0.06
C ILE A 41 -0.69 -2.56 0.28
N ARG A 42 0.21 -2.56 1.27
CA ARG A 42 0.98 -3.77 1.59
C ARG A 42 1.64 -3.63 2.93
N HIS A 43 2.26 -4.72 3.37
CA HIS A 43 3.08 -4.68 4.57
C HIS A 43 4.50 -4.27 4.21
N TRP A 44 5.09 -3.45 5.06
CA TRP A 44 6.47 -2.99 4.94
C TRP A 44 7.21 -3.30 6.23
N SER A 45 8.50 -3.63 6.10
CA SER A 45 9.37 -3.69 7.26
C SER A 45 9.60 -2.28 7.81
N SER A 46 10.12 -2.19 9.03
CA SER A 46 10.28 -0.89 9.70
C SER A 46 11.19 0.04 8.91
N ASP A 47 12.17 -0.48 8.20
CA ASP A 47 13.07 0.34 7.40
C ASP A 47 12.59 0.48 5.95
N HIS A 48 11.45 -0.10 5.60
CA HIS A 48 10.86 -0.08 4.26
C HIS A 48 11.76 -0.69 3.20
N MET A 49 12.69 -1.54 3.59
CA MET A 49 13.55 -2.25 2.66
C MET A 49 12.93 -3.57 2.22
N GLU A 50 12.06 -4.14 3.04
CA GLU A 50 11.37 -5.38 2.72
C GLU A 50 9.89 -5.15 2.68
N MET A 51 9.21 -5.93 1.86
CA MET A 51 7.79 -5.76 1.65
C MET A 51 7.14 -7.09 1.33
N SER A 52 5.84 -7.17 1.61
CA SER A 52 5.03 -8.30 1.20
C SER A 52 4.47 -8.04 -0.19
N LYS A 53 3.77 -9.03 -0.73
CA LYS A 53 2.92 -8.78 -1.87
C LYS A 53 1.84 -7.78 -1.45
N GLY A 54 1.37 -7.01 -2.42
CA GLY A 54 0.37 -6.01 -2.12
C GLY A 54 -0.45 -5.67 -3.34
N LEU A 55 -1.26 -4.64 -3.18
CA LEU A 55 -2.10 -4.13 -4.25
C LEU A 55 -1.51 -2.85 -4.79
N ARG A 56 -1.53 -2.72 -6.10
CA ARG A 56 -1.18 -1.48 -6.78
C ARG A 56 -2.39 -1.04 -7.55
N LEU A 57 -2.96 0.07 -7.15
CA LEU A 57 -4.23 0.52 -7.70
C LEU A 57 -4.05 1.81 -8.47
N SER A 58 -4.66 1.89 -9.63
CA SER A 58 -4.79 3.15 -10.34
C SER A 58 -5.69 4.07 -9.50
N LYS A 59 -5.67 5.36 -9.83
CA LYS A 59 -6.55 6.29 -9.12
C LYS A 59 -8.00 5.87 -9.23
N GLU A 60 -8.41 5.43 -10.42
CA GLU A 60 -9.79 5.01 -10.64
C GLU A 60 -10.16 3.82 -9.78
N ASP A 61 -9.29 2.81 -9.74
CA ASP A 61 -9.55 1.63 -8.92
C ASP A 61 -9.53 1.97 -7.44
N ALA A 62 -8.66 2.88 -7.03
CA ALA A 62 -8.59 3.30 -5.63
C ALA A 62 -9.92 3.95 -5.20
N ILE A 63 -10.47 4.79 -6.06
CA ILE A 63 -11.76 5.44 -5.78
C ILE A 63 -12.85 4.39 -5.67
N ARG A 64 -12.86 3.43 -6.59
CA ARG A 64 -13.87 2.37 -6.57
C ARG A 64 -13.74 1.48 -5.35
N LEU A 65 -12.51 1.18 -4.95
CA LEU A 65 -12.30 0.38 -3.73
C LEU A 65 -12.82 1.12 -2.51
N ARG A 66 -12.50 2.41 -2.41
CA ARG A 66 -13.00 3.22 -1.31
C ARG A 66 -14.52 3.13 -1.23
N ASP A 67 -15.19 3.35 -2.36
CA ASP A 67 -16.65 3.36 -2.39
C ASP A 67 -17.22 1.98 -2.09
N THR A 68 -16.56 0.94 -2.57
CA THR A 68 -16.97 -0.43 -2.29
C THR A 68 -16.89 -0.74 -0.81
N LEU A 69 -15.79 -0.36 -0.17
CA LEU A 69 -15.62 -0.62 1.26
C LEU A 69 -16.67 0.11 2.08
N VAL A 70 -16.98 1.35 1.72
CA VAL A 70 -18.02 2.09 2.42
C VAL A 70 -19.38 1.41 2.25
N ALA A 71 -19.67 0.95 1.04
CA ALA A 71 -20.96 0.32 0.76
C ALA A 71 -21.11 -1.04 1.45
N MET A 72 -20.00 -1.69 1.76
CA MET A 72 -20.04 -3.00 2.41
C MET A 72 -20.47 -2.94 3.88
N ASP A 73 -20.40 -1.77 4.50
CA ASP A 73 -20.72 -1.64 5.93
C ASP A 73 -19.94 -2.71 6.72
N ILE A 74 -18.62 -2.56 6.70
CA ILE A 74 -17.71 -3.57 7.26
C ILE A 74 -18.01 -3.84 8.74
N GLU A 75 -18.38 -2.80 9.49
CA GLU A 75 -18.68 -2.98 10.91
C GLU A 75 -19.87 -3.91 11.13
N GLY A 76 -20.75 -4.01 10.16
CA GLY A 76 -21.90 -4.88 10.26
C GLY A 76 -21.65 -6.30 9.78
N ILE A 77 -20.46 -6.57 9.24
CA ILE A 77 -20.12 -7.90 8.76
C ILE A 77 -19.41 -8.65 9.87
N ASP A 78 -19.81 -9.88 10.05
CA ASP A 78 -19.23 -10.72 11.09
C ASP A 78 -18.03 -11.47 10.54
N PHE A 79 -16.84 -11.02 10.90
CA PHE A 79 -15.63 -11.74 10.54
C PHE A 79 -14.49 -11.34 11.46
#